data_ec6d00fec733a6a83c7d7bc89ba43d72
#
_entry.id   ec6d00fec733a6a83c7d7bc89ba43d72
#
_cell.length_a   1.000
_cell.length_b   1.000
_cell.length_c   1.000
_cell.angle_alpha   90.00
_cell.angle_beta   90.00
_cell.angle_gamma   90.00
#
_symmetry.space_group_name_H-M   'P 1'
#
loop_
_entity.id
_entity.type
_entity.pdbx_description
1 polymer ?
#
loop_
_entity_poly.entity_id
_entity_poly.type
_entity_poly.pdbx_seq_one_letter_code
_entity_poly.pdbx_strand_id
1 'polypeptide(L)'
;PPPPPPPPPPPPPPPSPPPPPSSGGGTQNGDIDAYLSAHNSVRAQHGAAALTWSDALAEKAQQWANGCVFKHSGGTLGPFGENLAAGTGDSYGISTAIKSWTDEVSDYDPNNPVPSHFTQVVWKGTTQVGCALQSCDGIFSSNFGKAKYYVCEYQPQGNVIGAFAQNVQA
;
A
#
# COMPACT_ATOMS: atom_id res chain seq x y z
N PRO A 1 -18.81 -12.50 -64.12
CA PRO A 1 -18.65 -13.15 -62.85
C PRO A 1 -18.39 -12.14 -61.72
N PRO A 2 -18.92 -12.37 -60.49
CA PRO A 2 -18.68 -11.45 -59.38
C PRO A 2 -17.22 -11.45 -58.99
N PRO A 3 -16.68 -10.33 -58.46
CA PRO A 3 -15.30 -10.27 -58.00
C PRO A 3 -15.07 -11.23 -56.79
N PRO A 4 -13.87 -11.79 -56.65
CA PRO A 4 -13.57 -12.67 -55.53
C PRO A 4 -13.73 -11.93 -54.19
N PRO A 5 -14.14 -12.64 -53.12
CA PRO A 5 -14.27 -12.02 -51.82
C PRO A 5 -12.91 -11.51 -51.31
N PRO A 6 -12.87 -10.43 -50.52
CA PRO A 6 -11.65 -9.93 -49.98
C PRO A 6 -11.00 -10.96 -49.03
N PRO A 7 -9.67 -10.98 -48.94
CA PRO A 7 -8.98 -11.90 -48.03
C PRO A 7 -9.37 -11.61 -46.55
N PRO A 8 -9.38 -12.63 -45.69
CA PRO A 8 -9.69 -12.43 -44.28
C PRO A 8 -8.64 -11.52 -43.63
N PRO A 9 -9.04 -10.72 -42.62
CA PRO A 9 -8.08 -9.87 -41.94
C PRO A 9 -7.00 -10.73 -41.23
N PRO A 10 -5.77 -10.21 -41.09
CA PRO A 10 -4.71 -10.92 -40.39
C PRO A 10 -5.10 -11.15 -38.92
N PRO A 11 -4.64 -12.26 -38.31
CA PRO A 11 -4.90 -12.52 -36.91
C PRO A 11 -4.29 -11.41 -36.05
N PRO A 12 -4.90 -11.10 -34.88
CA PRO A 12 -4.36 -10.11 -33.98
C PRO A 12 -2.96 -10.54 -33.50
N PRO A 13 -2.06 -9.60 -33.25
CA PRO A 13 -0.73 -9.93 -32.73
C PRO A 13 -0.86 -10.63 -31.39
N PRO A 14 0.04 -11.55 -31.05
CA PRO A 14 0.04 -12.22 -29.74
C PRO A 14 0.19 -11.18 -28.65
N PRO A 15 -0.41 -11.41 -27.46
CA PRO A 15 -0.24 -10.49 -26.34
C PRO A 15 1.24 -10.35 -26.00
N SER A 16 1.64 -9.14 -25.69
CA SER A 16 3.02 -8.85 -25.26
C SER A 16 3.36 -9.71 -24.04
N PRO A 17 4.56 -10.29 -23.94
CA PRO A 17 4.96 -11.00 -22.73
C PRO A 17 4.92 -10.05 -21.54
N PRO A 18 4.56 -10.56 -20.32
CA PRO A 18 4.60 -9.74 -19.13
C PRO A 18 6.01 -9.19 -18.93
N PRO A 19 6.15 -7.94 -18.44
CA PRO A 19 7.48 -7.40 -18.16
C PRO A 19 8.23 -8.33 -17.21
N PRO A 20 9.54 -8.50 -17.38
CA PRO A 20 10.32 -9.30 -16.45
C PRO A 20 10.20 -8.70 -15.05
N PRO A 21 10.19 -9.53 -14.00
CA PRO A 21 10.21 -9.01 -12.64
C PRO A 21 11.42 -8.10 -12.49
N SER A 22 11.20 -6.88 -11.99
CA SER A 22 12.28 -5.93 -11.78
C SER A 22 13.25 -6.51 -10.75
N SER A 23 14.44 -6.87 -11.20
CA SER A 23 15.51 -7.32 -10.34
C SER A 23 16.15 -6.10 -9.68
N GLY A 24 15.86 -5.87 -8.43
CA GLY A 24 16.53 -4.82 -7.67
C GLY A 24 15.65 -4.25 -6.57
N GLY A 25 15.78 -4.77 -5.34
CA GLY A 25 15.16 -4.20 -4.15
C GLY A 25 13.63 -4.21 -4.09
N GLY A 26 12.98 -4.90 -5.00
CA GLY A 26 11.52 -4.97 -5.04
C GLY A 26 10.95 -5.87 -3.95
N THR A 27 9.75 -5.52 -3.50
CA THR A 27 8.98 -6.32 -2.56
C THR A 27 8.76 -7.73 -3.12
N GLN A 28 9.11 -8.74 -2.34
CA GLN A 28 9.00 -10.15 -2.74
C GLN A 28 7.52 -10.59 -2.78
N ASN A 29 7.19 -11.58 -3.61
CA ASN A 29 5.81 -12.08 -3.71
C ASN A 29 5.22 -12.52 -2.38
N GLY A 30 6.00 -13.18 -1.52
CA GLY A 30 5.55 -13.56 -0.18
C GLY A 30 5.24 -12.36 0.70
N ASP A 31 5.99 -11.27 0.55
CA ASP A 31 5.74 -10.03 1.27
C ASP A 31 4.49 -9.32 0.74
N ILE A 32 4.25 -9.34 -0.57
CA ILE A 32 3.03 -8.82 -1.19
C ILE A 32 1.81 -9.49 -0.59
N ASP A 33 1.81 -10.81 -0.52
CA ASP A 33 0.71 -11.58 0.08
C ASP A 33 0.51 -11.22 1.55
N ALA A 34 1.59 -11.03 2.30
CA ALA A 34 1.52 -10.64 3.71
C ALA A 34 0.93 -9.24 3.88
N TYR A 35 1.35 -8.27 3.07
CA TYR A 35 0.77 -6.91 3.08
C TYR A 35 -0.72 -6.94 2.75
N LEU A 36 -1.10 -7.62 1.68
CA LEU A 36 -2.50 -7.70 1.25
C LEU A 36 -3.37 -8.44 2.27
N SER A 37 -2.91 -9.55 2.80
CA SER A 37 -3.66 -10.32 3.81
C SER A 37 -3.91 -9.50 5.06
N ALA A 38 -2.90 -8.80 5.55
CA ALA A 38 -3.01 -7.97 6.75
C ALA A 38 -3.98 -6.80 6.56
N HIS A 39 -3.98 -6.18 5.38
CA HIS A 39 -4.94 -5.12 5.04
C HIS A 39 -6.35 -5.68 4.85
N ASN A 40 -6.47 -6.70 4.01
CA ASN A 40 -7.77 -7.15 3.52
C ASN A 40 -8.59 -7.91 4.57
N SER A 41 -7.94 -8.58 5.52
CA SER A 41 -8.63 -9.21 6.64
C SER A 41 -9.36 -8.19 7.52
N VAL A 42 -8.73 -7.05 7.77
CA VAL A 42 -9.34 -5.96 8.54
C VAL A 42 -10.38 -5.21 7.71
N ARG A 43 -10.09 -4.93 6.45
CA ARG A 43 -11.04 -4.28 5.55
C ARG A 43 -12.36 -5.06 5.44
N ALA A 44 -12.30 -6.38 5.37
CA ALA A 44 -13.49 -7.23 5.32
C ALA A 44 -14.36 -7.06 6.59
N GLN A 45 -13.73 -6.90 7.75
CA GLN A 45 -14.44 -6.66 9.01
C GLN A 45 -15.11 -5.28 9.08
N HIS A 46 -14.64 -4.35 8.26
CA HIS A 46 -15.10 -2.96 8.24
C HIS A 46 -15.81 -2.58 6.92
N GLY A 47 -16.32 -3.58 6.21
CA GLY A 47 -17.17 -3.36 5.03
C GLY A 47 -16.48 -2.79 3.82
N ALA A 48 -15.15 -2.81 3.75
CA ALA A 48 -14.37 -2.32 2.62
C ALA A 48 -13.92 -3.47 1.71
N ALA A 49 -13.97 -3.25 0.39
CA ALA A 49 -13.52 -4.24 -0.58
C ALA A 49 -12.00 -4.49 -0.49
N ALA A 50 -11.57 -5.66 -0.91
CA ALA A 50 -10.15 -6.01 -0.90
C ALA A 50 -9.33 -5.07 -1.78
N LEU A 51 -8.16 -4.67 -1.27
CA LEU A 51 -7.16 -3.93 -2.04
C LEU A 51 -6.43 -4.86 -3.00
N THR A 52 -6.00 -4.30 -4.13
CA THR A 52 -5.07 -4.95 -5.04
C THR A 52 -3.69 -4.30 -4.92
N TRP A 53 -2.66 -5.06 -5.29
CA TRP A 53 -1.28 -4.58 -5.23
C TRP A 53 -0.95 -3.71 -6.44
N SER A 54 -0.20 -2.63 -6.21
CA SER A 54 0.35 -1.78 -7.25
C SER A 54 1.86 -1.71 -7.13
N ASP A 55 2.58 -2.22 -8.13
CA ASP A 55 4.04 -2.12 -8.18
C ASP A 55 4.50 -0.66 -8.25
N ALA A 56 3.74 0.19 -8.95
CA ALA A 56 4.05 1.61 -9.04
C ALA A 56 4.00 2.29 -7.66
N LEU A 57 3.00 1.96 -6.84
CA LEU A 57 2.92 2.47 -5.47
C LEU A 57 4.04 1.90 -4.60
N ALA A 58 4.37 0.62 -4.77
CA ALA A 58 5.48 0.00 -4.03
C ALA A 58 6.82 0.66 -4.36
N GLU A 59 7.06 1.04 -5.60
CA GLU A 59 8.26 1.79 -5.99
C GLU A 59 8.32 3.16 -5.32
N LYS A 60 7.20 3.87 -5.26
CA LYS A 60 7.10 5.14 -4.54
C LYS A 60 7.38 4.97 -3.06
N ALA A 61 6.79 3.95 -2.46
CA ALA A 61 7.03 3.60 -1.06
C ALA A 61 8.53 3.30 -0.80
N GLN A 62 9.18 2.56 -1.71
CA GLN A 62 10.59 2.23 -1.57
C GLN A 62 11.49 3.46 -1.70
N GLN A 63 11.19 4.37 -2.63
CA GLN A 63 11.92 5.63 -2.78
C GLN A 63 11.89 6.43 -1.48
N TRP A 64 10.74 6.52 -0.84
CA TRP A 64 10.61 7.25 0.41
C TRP A 64 11.31 6.53 1.56
N ALA A 65 11.11 5.21 1.69
CA ALA A 65 11.72 4.39 2.74
C ALA A 65 13.24 4.44 2.70
N ASN A 66 13.84 4.47 1.49
CA ASN A 66 15.29 4.53 1.30
C ASN A 66 15.94 5.77 1.95
N GLY A 67 15.18 6.85 2.09
CA GLY A 67 15.66 8.07 2.75
C GLY A 67 15.78 7.96 4.27
N CYS A 68 15.21 6.93 4.87
CA CYS A 68 15.29 6.68 6.32
C CYS A 68 14.84 7.86 7.18
N VAL A 69 13.85 8.62 6.72
CA VAL A 69 13.26 9.74 7.44
C VAL A 69 11.86 9.34 7.89
N PHE A 70 11.67 9.23 9.20
CA PHE A 70 10.38 8.81 9.78
C PHE A 70 9.42 10.00 9.86
N LYS A 71 8.94 10.41 8.71
CA LYS A 71 7.89 11.42 8.55
C LYS A 71 7.18 11.23 7.21
N HIS A 72 5.98 11.78 7.06
CA HIS A 72 5.24 11.73 5.81
C HIS A 72 5.97 12.44 4.67
N SER A 73 5.78 11.93 3.45
CA SER A 73 6.37 12.49 2.23
C SER A 73 5.76 13.84 1.83
N GLY A 74 4.60 14.17 2.41
CA GLY A 74 3.96 15.48 2.20
C GLY A 74 3.52 15.75 0.76
N GLY A 75 3.16 14.70 0.02
CA GLY A 75 2.71 14.83 -1.37
C GLY A 75 3.84 14.88 -2.40
N THR A 76 5.11 14.75 -2.00
CA THR A 76 6.26 14.76 -2.92
C THR A 76 6.28 13.57 -3.87
N LEU A 77 5.64 12.46 -3.49
CA LEU A 77 5.50 11.25 -4.32
C LEU A 77 4.30 11.30 -5.26
N GLY A 78 3.34 12.16 -4.98
CA GLY A 78 2.08 12.27 -5.70
C GLY A 78 0.88 12.35 -4.75
N PRO A 79 -0.36 12.43 -5.28
CA PRO A 79 -1.57 12.55 -4.48
C PRO A 79 -2.02 11.19 -3.93
N PHE A 80 -1.19 10.57 -3.10
CA PHE A 80 -1.43 9.25 -2.52
C PHE A 80 -1.72 9.36 -1.03
N GLY A 81 -2.48 8.38 -0.49
CA GLY A 81 -2.51 8.12 0.94
C GLY A 81 -1.21 7.45 1.38
N GLU A 82 -0.88 7.54 2.64
CA GLU A 82 0.39 7.02 3.15
C GLU A 82 0.27 6.60 4.60
N ASN A 83 0.81 5.42 4.91
CA ASN A 83 1.01 4.97 6.28
C ASN A 83 2.47 4.63 6.51
N LEU A 84 2.97 4.97 7.67
CA LEU A 84 4.36 4.75 8.08
C LEU A 84 4.38 3.95 9.37
N ALA A 85 5.35 3.04 9.49
CA ALA A 85 5.66 2.35 10.76
C ALA A 85 7.15 2.06 10.84
N ALA A 86 7.69 2.07 12.04
CA ALA A 86 9.07 1.70 12.28
C ALA A 86 9.18 0.96 13.61
N GLY A 87 10.05 -0.04 13.66
CA GLY A 87 10.32 -0.81 14.85
C GLY A 87 11.64 -1.54 14.76
N THR A 88 12.06 -2.14 15.84
CA THR A 88 13.31 -2.90 15.94
C THR A 88 13.02 -4.32 16.42
N GLY A 89 13.98 -5.22 16.19
CA GLY A 89 13.94 -6.61 16.64
C GLY A 89 13.39 -7.57 15.60
N ASP A 90 13.69 -8.85 15.79
CA ASP A 90 13.37 -9.91 14.85
C ASP A 90 11.87 -10.20 14.75
N SER A 91 11.13 -9.94 15.83
CA SER A 91 9.68 -10.15 15.88
C SER A 91 8.89 -9.02 15.22
N TYR A 92 9.52 -7.88 14.92
CA TYR A 92 8.87 -6.77 14.24
C TYR A 92 8.86 -7.02 12.74
N GLY A 93 7.70 -7.28 12.19
CA GLY A 93 7.53 -7.60 10.77
C GLY A 93 6.30 -6.94 10.17
N ILE A 94 5.92 -7.36 8.98
CA ILE A 94 4.80 -6.80 8.21
C ILE A 94 3.50 -6.82 9.04
N SER A 95 3.16 -7.97 9.58
CA SER A 95 1.93 -8.12 10.37
C SER A 95 1.90 -7.22 11.59
N THR A 96 3.04 -7.09 12.29
CA THR A 96 3.16 -6.24 13.48
C THR A 96 3.02 -4.78 13.11
N ALA A 97 3.66 -4.34 12.02
CA ALA A 97 3.57 -2.98 11.54
C ALA A 97 2.11 -2.60 11.19
N ILE A 98 1.44 -3.43 10.41
CA ILE A 98 0.06 -3.16 10.00
C ILE A 98 -0.90 -3.25 11.17
N LYS A 99 -0.68 -4.22 12.09
CA LYS A 99 -1.47 -4.33 13.31
C LYS A 99 -1.42 -3.05 14.15
N SER A 100 -0.26 -2.38 14.22
CA SER A 100 -0.16 -1.11 14.94
C SER A 100 -1.09 -0.04 14.35
N TRP A 101 -1.32 -0.08 13.03
CA TRP A 101 -2.25 0.82 12.36
C TRP A 101 -3.71 0.43 12.64
N THR A 102 -4.03 -0.85 12.55
CA THR A 102 -5.39 -1.33 12.73
C THR A 102 -5.86 -1.31 14.19
N ASP A 103 -4.93 -1.37 15.14
CA ASP A 103 -5.25 -1.22 16.57
C ASP A 103 -5.78 0.18 16.91
N GLU A 104 -5.57 1.18 16.05
CA GLU A 104 -6.12 2.52 16.21
C GLU A 104 -7.66 2.56 16.05
N VAL A 105 -8.29 1.45 15.70
CA VAL A 105 -9.75 1.35 15.62
C VAL A 105 -10.43 1.79 16.93
N SER A 106 -9.80 1.52 18.07
CA SER A 106 -10.31 1.91 19.37
C SER A 106 -10.35 3.42 19.61
N ASP A 107 -9.56 4.17 18.85
CA ASP A 107 -9.47 5.63 18.93
C ASP A 107 -10.40 6.33 17.94
N TYR A 108 -11.04 5.59 17.04
CA TYR A 108 -11.92 6.18 16.04
C TYR A 108 -13.29 6.53 16.61
N ASP A 109 -13.67 7.79 16.47
CA ASP A 109 -14.99 8.30 16.86
C ASP A 109 -15.75 8.77 15.61
N PRO A 110 -16.83 8.06 15.21
CA PRO A 110 -17.62 8.47 14.06
C PRO A 110 -18.32 9.82 14.23
N ASN A 111 -18.50 10.29 15.47
CA ASN A 111 -19.09 11.61 15.76
C ASN A 111 -18.07 12.75 15.65
N ASN A 112 -16.78 12.43 15.76
CA ASN A 112 -15.70 13.40 15.64
C ASN A 112 -14.52 12.74 14.89
N PRO A 113 -14.71 12.39 13.61
CA PRO A 113 -13.70 11.61 12.89
C PRO A 113 -12.42 12.42 12.63
N VAL A 114 -11.30 11.78 12.91
CA VAL A 114 -9.96 12.32 12.60
C VAL A 114 -9.19 11.30 11.78
N PRO A 115 -8.29 11.75 10.88
CA PRO A 115 -7.44 10.85 10.13
C PRO A 115 -6.54 10.02 11.05
N SER A 116 -6.37 8.74 10.73
CA SER A 116 -5.44 7.85 11.40
C SER A 116 -4.90 6.83 10.41
N HIS A 117 -3.95 6.00 10.85
CA HIS A 117 -3.49 4.87 10.04
C HIS A 117 -4.65 3.89 9.81
N PHE A 118 -5.46 3.63 10.86
CA PHE A 118 -6.63 2.75 10.75
C PHE A 118 -7.61 3.24 9.68
N THR A 119 -7.96 4.52 9.68
CA THR A 119 -8.92 5.07 8.72
C THR A 119 -8.44 4.92 7.27
N GLN A 120 -7.13 5.06 7.02
CA GLN A 120 -6.57 4.80 5.70
C GLN A 120 -6.64 3.32 5.32
N VAL A 121 -6.32 2.41 6.24
CA VAL A 121 -6.38 0.96 5.95
C VAL A 121 -7.78 0.54 5.51
N VAL A 122 -8.82 1.02 6.18
CA VAL A 122 -10.22 0.63 5.93
C VAL A 122 -10.98 1.57 5.01
N TRP A 123 -10.30 2.55 4.42
CA TRP A 123 -10.94 3.55 3.54
C TRP A 123 -11.55 2.88 2.32
N LYS A 124 -12.88 2.96 2.20
CA LYS A 124 -13.62 2.23 1.15
C LYS A 124 -13.25 2.69 -0.26
N GLY A 125 -12.99 3.98 -0.44
CA GLY A 125 -12.62 4.55 -1.73
C GLY A 125 -11.22 4.22 -2.20
N THR A 126 -10.33 3.75 -1.31
CA THR A 126 -8.99 3.28 -1.67
C THR A 126 -9.09 1.87 -2.27
N THR A 127 -8.45 1.64 -3.42
CA THR A 127 -8.53 0.37 -4.15
C THR A 127 -7.21 -0.34 -4.31
N GLN A 128 -6.09 0.38 -4.19
CA GLN A 128 -4.74 -0.15 -4.41
C GLN A 128 -3.79 0.23 -3.29
N VAL A 129 -2.82 -0.63 -3.04
CA VAL A 129 -1.74 -0.39 -2.07
C VAL A 129 -0.42 -0.92 -2.63
N GLY A 130 0.66 -0.23 -2.30
CA GLY A 130 2.01 -0.72 -2.50
C GLY A 130 2.85 -0.35 -1.29
N CYS A 131 3.62 -1.30 -0.79
CA CYS A 131 4.41 -1.15 0.43
C CYS A 131 5.86 -1.52 0.20
N ALA A 132 6.72 -0.99 1.06
CA ALA A 132 8.15 -1.29 1.05
C ALA A 132 8.73 -1.29 2.45
N LEU A 133 9.85 -1.95 2.58
CA LEU A 133 10.65 -2.04 3.81
C LEU A 133 12.06 -1.56 3.53
N GLN A 134 12.60 -0.75 4.43
CA GLN A 134 14.00 -0.37 4.44
C GLN A 134 14.59 -0.56 5.84
N SER A 135 15.78 -1.14 5.89
CA SER A 135 16.56 -1.21 7.13
C SER A 135 17.30 0.12 7.31
N CYS A 136 17.05 0.79 8.42
CA CYS A 136 17.49 2.17 8.61
C CYS A 136 18.29 2.36 9.88
N ASP A 137 19.34 3.16 9.79
CA ASP A 137 20.03 3.72 10.95
C ASP A 137 19.45 5.10 11.26
N GLY A 138 19.51 5.52 12.54
CA GLY A 138 19.19 6.90 12.93
C GLY A 138 17.71 7.19 13.20
N ILE A 139 16.80 6.25 12.98
CA ILE A 139 15.40 6.42 13.39
C ILE A 139 15.25 6.28 14.89
N PHE A 140 15.89 5.25 15.48
CA PHE A 140 15.95 5.01 16.91
C PHE A 140 17.40 5.04 17.39
N SER A 141 17.59 5.01 18.71
CA SER A 141 18.92 4.86 19.31
C SER A 141 19.64 3.63 18.77
N SER A 142 20.95 3.74 18.52
CA SER A 142 21.80 2.64 18.04
C SER A 142 21.79 1.41 18.98
N ASN A 143 21.42 1.59 20.23
CA ASN A 143 21.30 0.50 21.20
C ASN A 143 20.22 -0.52 20.83
N PHE A 144 19.23 -0.13 20.04
CA PHE A 144 18.13 -1.00 19.59
C PHE A 144 18.43 -1.70 18.27
N GLY A 145 19.58 -1.43 17.63
CA GLY A 145 19.92 -1.93 16.30
C GLY A 145 19.25 -1.11 15.17
N LYS A 146 19.31 -1.64 13.98
CA LYS A 146 18.68 -0.99 12.82
C LYS A 146 17.16 -1.06 12.94
N ALA A 147 16.50 0.05 12.57
CA ALA A 147 15.05 0.09 12.46
C ALA A 147 14.58 -0.57 11.17
N LYS A 148 13.47 -1.28 11.25
CA LYS A 148 12.71 -1.72 10.10
C LYS A 148 11.67 -0.64 9.82
N TYR A 149 11.81 0.03 8.70
CA TYR A 149 10.97 1.14 8.29
C TYR A 149 10.02 0.69 7.19
N TYR A 150 8.74 0.66 7.50
CA TYR A 150 7.67 0.27 6.58
C TYR A 150 6.94 1.51 6.07
N VAL A 151 6.78 1.59 4.75
CA VAL A 151 6.02 2.64 4.07
C VAL A 151 4.99 1.98 3.16
N CYS A 152 3.73 2.38 3.30
CA CYS A 152 2.67 1.97 2.37
C CYS A 152 2.06 3.21 1.73
N GLU A 153 1.90 3.17 0.41
CA GLU A 153 1.22 4.18 -0.38
C GLU A 153 -0.11 3.64 -0.88
N TYR A 154 -1.14 4.49 -0.92
CA TYR A 154 -2.52 4.10 -1.22
C TYR A 154 -3.11 4.97 -2.32
N GLN A 155 -3.90 4.36 -3.19
CA GLN A 155 -4.58 5.06 -4.29
C GLN A 155 -6.00 4.49 -4.49
N PRO A 156 -7.02 5.32 -4.73
CA PRO A 156 -7.06 6.78 -4.47
C PRO A 156 -6.76 7.12 -3.01
N GLN A 157 -6.28 8.33 -2.80
CA GLN A 157 -5.94 8.84 -1.45
C GLN A 157 -7.13 8.74 -0.51
N GLY A 158 -6.92 8.16 0.67
CA GLY A 158 -7.88 8.16 1.77
C GLY A 158 -7.70 9.36 2.69
N ASN A 159 -8.35 9.29 3.83
CA ASN A 159 -8.28 10.32 4.87
C ASN A 159 -8.65 11.72 4.38
N VAL A 160 -9.63 11.79 3.47
CA VAL A 160 -10.13 13.06 2.94
C VAL A 160 -11.10 13.66 3.96
N ILE A 161 -10.78 14.87 4.43
CA ILE A 161 -11.60 15.56 5.42
C ILE A 161 -13.01 15.79 4.86
N GLY A 162 -14.02 15.44 5.64
CA GLY A 162 -15.43 15.52 5.26
C GLY A 162 -15.97 14.26 4.56
N ALA A 163 -15.12 13.26 4.29
CA ALA A 163 -15.53 12.04 3.59
C ALA A 163 -15.44 10.78 4.46
N PHE A 164 -15.28 10.91 5.76
CA PHE A 164 -15.13 9.75 6.67
C PHE A 164 -16.40 8.90 6.76
N ALA A 165 -17.56 9.53 6.86
CA ALA A 165 -18.83 8.81 7.08
C ALA A 165 -19.12 7.77 5.99
N GLN A 166 -18.81 8.07 4.72
CA GLN A 166 -19.05 7.17 3.61
C GLN A 166 -17.88 6.20 3.34
N ASN A 167 -16.71 6.41 3.96
CA ASN A 167 -15.51 5.63 3.69
C ASN A 167 -14.99 4.80 4.86
N VAL A 168 -15.38 5.13 6.10
CA VAL A 168 -14.90 4.45 7.29
C VAL A 168 -16.07 3.85 8.06
N GLN A 169 -16.03 2.53 8.20
CA GLN A 169 -16.99 1.77 9.02
C GLN A 169 -16.22 1.15 10.18
N ALA A 170 -16.48 1.61 11.38
CA ALA A 170 -15.82 1.10 12.58
C ALA A 170 -16.57 -0.11 13.16
#